data_930c9f169b8e40d8fc3b78e231469ec0
#
_entry.id   930c9f169b8e40d8fc3b78e231469ec0
#
_cell.length_a   1.000
_cell.length_b   1.000
_cell.length_c   1.000
_cell.angle_alpha   90.00
_cell.angle_beta   90.00
_cell.angle_gamma   90.00
#
_symmetry.space_group_name_H-M   'P 1'
#
loop_
_entity.id
_entity.type
_entity.pdbx_description
1 polymer ?
#
loop_
_entity_poly.entity_id
_entity_poly.type
_entity_poly.pdbx_seq_one_letter_code
_entity_poly.pdbx_strand_id
1 'polypeptide(L)'
;MKIKAIFIVILIIIYCFTSCVNGNAGGITAPSLGGVPMRLTPEEDKIAVFSQGSPDGFWARNDRGNGPPFNCSFGRSNAVIANDVLTLSLTKGGEKGFIGAEYRSSGHFSFGYYSVSMKAAKCPGVISSFFTYTGWPWDEIDIEFLGDDTTKVQFNYYTNGVGGHEYVHYLGFDASEDFHEYGFDWQPDSITWYVDGKAVYQARQNIPSHPGQIMMNIWNVADTNANWAGKFDESGLPVHAQYQWIGYHSAEEGAIDK
;
A
#
# COMPACT_ATOMS: atom_id res chain seq x y z
N MET A 1 40.42 4.81 18.57
CA MET A 1 39.14 4.58 19.28
C MET A 1 38.09 4.25 18.23
N LYS A 2 37.75 2.96 18.02
CA LYS A 2 36.84 2.50 16.96
C LYS A 2 35.43 2.48 17.53
N ILE A 3 34.57 3.36 17.05
CA ILE A 3 33.15 3.39 17.38
C ILE A 3 32.50 2.22 16.62
N LYS A 4 32.08 1.17 17.33
CA LYS A 4 31.28 0.10 16.80
C LYS A 4 29.84 0.63 16.63
N ALA A 5 29.38 0.73 15.40
CA ALA A 5 27.97 0.95 15.10
C ALA A 5 27.18 -0.27 15.58
N ILE A 6 26.32 -0.07 16.55
CA ILE A 6 25.39 -1.10 17.03
C ILE A 6 24.20 -1.06 16.06
N PHE A 7 24.09 -2.06 15.19
CA PHE A 7 22.89 -2.33 14.44
C PHE A 7 21.85 -2.91 15.39
N ILE A 8 20.85 -2.10 15.75
CA ILE A 8 19.67 -2.62 16.46
C ILE A 8 18.82 -3.35 15.43
N VAL A 9 18.88 -4.67 15.46
CA VAL A 9 17.91 -5.52 14.76
C VAL A 9 16.62 -5.46 15.56
N ILE A 10 15.65 -4.68 15.08
CA ILE A 10 14.30 -4.68 15.65
C ILE A 10 13.62 -5.97 15.18
N LEU A 11 13.49 -6.90 16.12
CA LEU A 11 12.74 -8.13 15.96
C LEU A 11 11.24 -7.77 16.02
N ILE A 12 10.60 -7.68 14.84
CA ILE A 12 9.14 -7.51 14.76
C ILE A 12 8.51 -8.85 15.12
N ILE A 13 8.03 -8.99 16.35
CA ILE A 13 7.22 -10.13 16.77
C ILE A 13 5.78 -9.82 16.33
N ILE A 14 5.38 -10.37 15.19
CA ILE A 14 3.98 -10.36 14.77
C ILE A 14 3.26 -11.41 15.62
N TYR A 15 2.50 -10.95 16.62
CA TYR A 15 1.54 -11.80 17.31
C TYR A 15 0.33 -12.01 16.39
N CYS A 16 0.30 -13.13 15.65
CA CYS A 16 -0.93 -13.60 15.04
C CYS A 16 -1.85 -14.12 16.17
N PHE A 17 -2.82 -13.32 16.58
CA PHE A 17 -3.95 -13.85 17.32
C PHE A 17 -4.86 -14.61 16.35
N THR A 18 -4.80 -15.94 16.40
CA THR A 18 -5.80 -16.82 15.81
C THR A 18 -7.09 -16.70 16.62
N SER A 19 -7.96 -15.78 16.30
CA SER A 19 -9.36 -15.86 16.72
C SER A 19 -10.09 -16.74 15.71
N CYS A 20 -10.30 -18.01 16.08
CA CYS A 20 -11.27 -18.86 15.40
C CYS A 20 -12.67 -18.26 15.56
N VAL A 21 -13.14 -17.57 14.52
CA VAL A 21 -14.57 -17.25 14.40
C VAL A 21 -15.20 -18.35 13.55
N ASN A 22 -15.98 -19.21 14.22
CA ASN A 22 -16.86 -20.17 13.54
C ASN A 22 -17.83 -19.44 12.64
N GLY A 23 -17.74 -19.73 11.33
CA GLY A 23 -18.54 -19.09 10.30
C GLY A 23 -20.01 -19.45 10.39
N ASN A 24 -20.85 -18.43 10.36
CA ASN A 24 -22.15 -18.49 9.71
C ASN A 24 -22.08 -17.54 8.52
N ALA A 25 -22.22 -18.08 7.32
CA ALA A 25 -22.28 -17.33 6.06
C ALA A 25 -23.62 -16.56 5.97
N GLY A 26 -23.75 -15.54 6.78
CA GLY A 26 -24.71 -14.46 6.59
C GLY A 26 -23.92 -13.32 5.93
N GLY A 27 -24.30 -12.93 4.70
CA GLY A 27 -23.67 -11.84 4.00
C GLY A 27 -23.65 -10.58 4.88
N ILE A 28 -22.49 -10.27 5.43
CA ILE A 28 -22.25 -8.98 6.10
C ILE A 28 -22.13 -7.97 4.96
N THR A 29 -23.23 -7.32 4.62
CA THR A 29 -23.17 -6.07 3.87
C THR A 29 -22.36 -5.11 4.71
N ALA A 30 -21.22 -4.65 4.18
CA ALA A 30 -20.45 -3.58 4.81
C ALA A 30 -21.40 -2.46 5.23
N PRO A 31 -21.26 -1.89 6.45
CA PRO A 31 -22.10 -0.80 6.86
C PRO A 31 -21.97 0.31 5.81
N SER A 32 -23.09 0.66 5.17
CA SER A 32 -23.13 1.83 4.29
C SER A 32 -22.65 3.02 5.12
N LEU A 33 -21.54 3.63 4.75
CA LEU A 33 -21.09 4.91 5.28
C LEU A 33 -22.01 6.01 4.71
N GLY A 34 -23.33 5.83 4.93
CA GLY A 34 -24.38 6.72 4.43
C GLY A 34 -24.11 8.14 4.89
N GLY A 35 -23.93 9.04 3.92
CA GLY A 35 -23.67 10.47 4.16
C GLY A 35 -22.22 10.90 3.87
N VAL A 36 -21.26 9.99 3.68
CA VAL A 36 -19.94 10.37 3.18
C VAL A 36 -20.03 10.57 1.66
N PRO A 37 -19.72 11.79 1.14
CA PRO A 37 -19.83 12.07 -0.28
C PRO A 37 -18.86 11.23 -1.10
N MET A 38 -19.24 10.96 -2.35
CA MET A 38 -18.34 10.37 -3.34
C MET A 38 -17.16 11.31 -3.60
N ARG A 39 -15.95 10.79 -3.68
CA ARG A 39 -14.72 11.55 -3.89
C ARG A 39 -13.84 10.86 -4.94
N LEU A 40 -13.80 11.44 -6.13
CA LEU A 40 -12.82 11.10 -7.18
C LEU A 40 -11.74 12.17 -7.22
N THR A 41 -10.55 11.79 -7.66
CA THR A 41 -9.41 12.69 -7.74
C THR A 41 -9.51 13.59 -8.97
N PRO A 42 -9.63 14.93 -8.81
CA PRO A 42 -9.57 15.84 -9.92
C PRO A 42 -8.15 15.90 -10.52
N GLU A 43 -8.04 16.42 -11.75
CA GLU A 43 -6.77 16.42 -12.48
C GLU A 43 -5.69 17.25 -11.78
N GLU A 44 -6.08 18.36 -11.16
CA GLU A 44 -5.20 19.29 -10.43
C GLU A 44 -4.57 18.67 -9.17
N ASP A 45 -5.20 17.65 -8.60
CA ASP A 45 -4.70 16.94 -7.41
C ASP A 45 -3.73 15.80 -7.76
N LYS A 46 -3.55 15.49 -9.05
CA LYS A 46 -2.61 14.46 -9.49
C LYS A 46 -1.18 14.99 -9.44
N ILE A 47 -0.42 14.57 -8.44
CA ILE A 47 0.97 14.99 -8.20
C ILE A 47 2.02 14.17 -8.96
N ALA A 48 1.63 13.03 -9.52
CA ALA A 48 2.47 12.20 -10.39
C ALA A 48 1.61 11.52 -11.46
N VAL A 49 1.86 11.85 -12.73
CA VAL A 49 1.17 11.28 -13.89
C VAL A 49 2.20 10.65 -14.80
N PHE A 50 2.15 9.33 -14.97
CA PHE A 50 3.21 8.58 -15.65
C PHE A 50 3.19 8.71 -17.18
N SER A 51 2.12 9.26 -17.75
CA SER A 51 2.08 9.65 -19.17
C SER A 51 3.05 10.79 -19.52
N GLN A 52 3.53 11.51 -18.51
CA GLN A 52 4.51 12.58 -18.67
C GLN A 52 5.97 12.10 -18.39
N GLY A 53 6.16 10.80 -18.20
CA GLY A 53 7.45 10.20 -17.84
C GLY A 53 7.67 10.07 -16.34
N SER A 54 8.94 10.11 -15.90
CA SER A 54 9.25 10.04 -14.46
C SER A 54 8.91 11.37 -13.78
N PRO A 55 7.96 11.39 -12.83
CA PRO A 55 7.60 12.62 -12.14
C PRO A 55 8.72 13.09 -11.21
N ASP A 56 8.89 14.40 -11.11
CA ASP A 56 9.83 15.00 -10.17
C ASP A 56 9.46 14.65 -8.72
N GLY A 57 10.48 14.51 -7.88
CA GLY A 57 10.27 14.18 -6.47
C GLY A 57 9.90 12.74 -6.18
N PHE A 58 9.94 11.84 -7.16
CA PHE A 58 9.76 10.41 -6.98
C PHE A 58 10.97 9.61 -7.48
N TRP A 59 11.21 8.44 -6.86
CA TRP A 59 12.35 7.60 -7.22
C TRP A 59 12.14 6.12 -6.87
N ALA A 60 12.83 5.24 -7.60
CA ALA A 60 12.83 3.80 -7.38
C ALA A 60 13.98 3.38 -6.45
N ARG A 61 13.67 2.58 -5.46
CA ARG A 61 14.61 1.99 -4.50
C ARG A 61 15.52 0.94 -5.14
N ASN A 62 16.76 0.83 -4.63
CA ASN A 62 17.73 -0.16 -5.09
C ASN A 62 18.63 -0.60 -3.93
N ASP A 63 18.22 -1.64 -3.20
CA ASP A 63 18.96 -2.18 -2.07
C ASP A 63 18.55 -3.64 -1.73
N ARG A 64 19.09 -4.16 -0.62
CA ARG A 64 18.80 -5.52 -0.15
C ARG A 64 17.36 -5.77 0.32
N GLY A 65 16.52 -4.76 0.28
CA GLY A 65 15.14 -4.83 0.76
C GLY A 65 15.05 -4.85 2.29
N ASN A 66 13.84 -5.06 2.77
CA ASN A 66 13.54 -5.17 4.20
C ASN A 66 13.84 -6.59 4.72
N GLY A 67 13.78 -6.78 6.04
CA GLY A 67 13.72 -8.10 6.65
C GLY A 67 12.35 -8.76 6.49
N PRO A 68 12.11 -9.94 7.12
CA PRO A 68 10.78 -10.53 7.13
C PRO A 68 9.71 -9.51 7.55
N PRO A 69 8.50 -9.56 6.94
CA PRO A 69 7.97 -10.60 6.06
C PRO A 69 8.45 -10.56 4.60
N PHE A 70 9.25 -9.56 4.18
CA PHE A 70 9.72 -9.38 2.81
C PHE A 70 10.77 -10.43 2.43
N ASN A 71 10.54 -11.16 1.34
CA ASN A 71 11.46 -12.18 0.83
C ASN A 71 12.08 -11.81 -0.52
N CYS A 72 12.33 -10.53 -0.76
CA CYS A 72 13.02 -10.03 -1.95
C CYS A 72 14.00 -8.91 -1.62
N SER A 73 14.90 -8.61 -2.57
CA SER A 73 15.60 -7.34 -2.64
C SER A 73 14.76 -6.36 -3.46
N PHE A 74 15.00 -5.05 -3.37
CA PHE A 74 14.40 -4.06 -4.27
C PHE A 74 15.38 -3.65 -5.36
N GLY A 75 14.92 -3.69 -6.62
CA GLY A 75 15.72 -3.33 -7.79
C GLY A 75 15.10 -2.18 -8.57
N ARG A 76 15.89 -1.12 -8.83
CA ARG A 76 15.45 0.02 -9.63
C ARG A 76 15.00 -0.40 -11.04
N SER A 77 15.64 -1.42 -11.63
CA SER A 77 15.28 -1.96 -12.94
C SER A 77 13.89 -2.61 -12.97
N ASN A 78 13.32 -2.91 -11.81
CA ASN A 78 11.99 -3.51 -11.67
C ASN A 78 10.88 -2.46 -11.52
N ALA A 79 11.22 -1.16 -11.55
CA ALA A 79 10.30 -0.03 -11.61
C ALA A 79 10.49 0.68 -12.96
N VAL A 80 9.58 0.44 -13.91
CA VAL A 80 9.70 0.92 -15.30
C VAL A 80 8.50 1.78 -15.65
N ILE A 81 8.75 2.99 -16.16
CA ILE A 81 7.73 3.88 -16.72
C ILE A 81 7.77 3.76 -18.24
N ALA A 82 6.71 3.23 -18.82
CA ALA A 82 6.53 3.09 -20.25
C ALA A 82 5.04 3.03 -20.61
N ASN A 83 4.65 3.51 -21.78
CA ASN A 83 3.26 3.50 -22.26
C ASN A 83 2.29 4.11 -21.22
N ASP A 84 2.67 5.25 -20.66
CA ASP A 84 1.87 6.03 -19.70
C ASP A 84 1.62 5.35 -18.35
N VAL A 85 2.39 4.32 -18.02
CA VAL A 85 2.21 3.48 -16.84
C VAL A 85 3.55 3.26 -16.13
N LEU A 86 3.56 3.40 -14.80
CA LEU A 86 4.60 2.85 -13.95
C LEU A 86 4.27 1.37 -13.70
N THR A 87 5.15 0.48 -14.13
CA THR A 87 5.08 -0.95 -13.85
C THR A 87 6.10 -1.34 -12.79
N LEU A 88 5.64 -1.83 -11.67
CA LEU A 88 6.45 -2.46 -10.63
C LEU A 88 6.41 -3.97 -10.83
N SER A 89 7.58 -4.61 -10.88
CA SER A 89 7.70 -6.04 -11.20
C SER A 89 8.34 -6.81 -10.05
N LEU A 90 7.87 -8.04 -9.84
CA LEU A 90 8.58 -9.05 -9.07
C LEU A 90 9.15 -10.10 -10.04
N THR A 91 10.46 -10.32 -9.97
CA THR A 91 11.21 -11.20 -10.89
C THR A 91 12.14 -12.14 -10.12
N LYS A 92 12.58 -13.24 -10.75
CA LYS A 92 13.68 -14.08 -10.21
C LYS A 92 14.99 -13.31 -10.29
N GLY A 93 15.84 -13.46 -9.28
CA GLY A 93 17.18 -12.87 -9.22
C GLY A 93 17.56 -12.30 -7.86
N GLY A 94 18.71 -11.61 -7.82
CA GLY A 94 19.22 -11.01 -6.58
C GLY A 94 19.71 -11.99 -5.53
N GLU A 95 20.22 -11.48 -4.41
CA GLU A 95 20.80 -12.28 -3.33
C GLU A 95 19.76 -13.13 -2.59
N LYS A 96 18.51 -12.69 -2.54
CA LYS A 96 17.38 -13.39 -1.90
C LYS A 96 16.60 -14.31 -2.85
N GLY A 97 17.07 -14.47 -4.11
CA GLY A 97 16.39 -15.25 -5.15
C GLY A 97 15.29 -14.47 -5.90
N PHE A 98 14.84 -13.33 -5.36
CA PHE A 98 13.79 -12.50 -5.95
C PHE A 98 14.13 -11.03 -5.85
N ILE A 99 13.69 -10.28 -6.88
CA ILE A 99 13.82 -8.82 -6.95
C ILE A 99 12.42 -8.24 -7.12
N GLY A 100 11.95 -7.51 -6.11
CA GLY A 100 10.76 -6.69 -6.15
C GLY A 100 11.07 -5.27 -6.58
N ALA A 101 10.08 -4.40 -6.47
CA ALA A 101 10.22 -2.97 -6.73
C ALA A 101 9.54 -2.15 -5.64
N GLU A 102 10.10 -0.98 -5.36
CA GLU A 102 9.50 0.04 -4.52
C GLU A 102 9.74 1.40 -5.16
N TYR A 103 8.68 2.20 -5.29
CA TYR A 103 8.70 3.54 -5.83
C TYR A 103 8.11 4.49 -4.79
N ARG A 104 8.80 5.62 -4.51
CA ARG A 104 8.43 6.49 -3.40
C ARG A 104 8.66 7.96 -3.68
N SER A 105 7.93 8.81 -2.97
CA SER A 105 8.18 10.25 -2.95
C SER A 105 9.45 10.59 -2.17
N SER A 106 10.11 11.70 -2.54
CA SER A 106 11.18 12.32 -1.75
C SER A 106 10.62 13.15 -0.61
N GLY A 107 9.45 13.77 -0.83
CA GLY A 107 8.74 14.57 0.16
C GLY A 107 7.93 13.72 1.14
N HIS A 108 7.58 14.35 2.27
CA HIS A 108 6.65 13.82 3.27
C HIS A 108 5.35 14.61 3.20
N PHE A 109 4.24 13.91 3.32
CA PHE A 109 2.88 14.43 3.21
C PHE A 109 2.13 14.17 4.52
N SER A 110 1.23 15.09 4.91
CA SER A 110 0.47 15.03 6.14
C SER A 110 -1.02 14.77 5.83
N PHE A 111 -1.91 15.22 6.71
CA PHE A 111 -3.35 15.08 6.54
C PHE A 111 -3.83 15.53 5.17
N GLY A 112 -4.78 14.79 4.60
CA GLY A 112 -5.30 15.06 3.28
C GLY A 112 -5.87 13.82 2.60
N TYR A 113 -6.27 13.97 1.35
CA TYR A 113 -6.76 12.90 0.50
C TYR A 113 -5.63 12.36 -0.37
N TYR A 114 -5.38 11.09 -0.25
CA TYR A 114 -4.40 10.33 -1.02
C TYR A 114 -5.14 9.40 -1.97
N SER A 115 -4.67 9.30 -3.20
CA SER A 115 -5.31 8.45 -4.19
C SER A 115 -4.33 7.91 -5.23
N VAL A 116 -4.74 6.85 -5.89
CA VAL A 116 -3.94 6.17 -6.90
C VAL A 116 -4.84 5.49 -7.92
N SER A 117 -4.49 5.56 -9.21
CA SER A 117 -5.03 4.64 -10.20
C SER A 117 -4.07 3.48 -10.34
N MET A 118 -4.50 2.28 -9.91
CA MET A 118 -3.65 1.09 -9.95
C MET A 118 -4.38 -0.17 -10.38
N LYS A 119 -3.59 -1.10 -10.92
CA LYS A 119 -3.97 -2.48 -11.22
C LYS A 119 -3.08 -3.42 -10.40
N ALA A 120 -3.69 -4.29 -9.61
CA ALA A 120 -3.02 -5.14 -8.64
C ALA A 120 -2.26 -6.31 -9.30
N ALA A 121 -1.22 -6.79 -8.62
CA ALA A 121 -0.51 -8.01 -9.00
C ALA A 121 -1.30 -9.26 -8.54
N LYS A 122 -1.51 -10.24 -9.44
CA LYS A 122 -2.19 -11.50 -9.14
C LYS A 122 -1.21 -12.66 -9.16
N CYS A 123 -0.78 -13.05 -7.97
CA CYS A 123 0.07 -14.24 -7.75
C CYS A 123 0.04 -14.56 -6.26
N PRO A 124 -0.30 -15.81 -5.84
CA PRO A 124 -0.27 -16.19 -4.44
C PRO A 124 1.06 -15.86 -3.76
N GLY A 125 0.99 -15.27 -2.57
CA GLY A 125 2.15 -14.86 -1.80
C GLY A 125 2.86 -13.60 -2.29
N VAL A 126 2.23 -12.84 -3.20
CA VAL A 126 2.72 -11.53 -3.67
C VAL A 126 1.81 -10.43 -3.14
N ILE A 127 2.42 -9.34 -2.67
CA ILE A 127 1.72 -8.12 -2.25
C ILE A 127 2.05 -7.00 -3.22
N SER A 128 1.04 -6.21 -3.60
CA SER A 128 1.18 -4.94 -4.28
C SER A 128 0.37 -3.87 -3.54
N SER A 129 0.94 -2.66 -3.37
CA SER A 129 0.36 -1.68 -2.44
C SER A 129 0.51 -0.23 -2.89
N PHE A 130 -0.32 0.62 -2.26
CA PHE A 130 -0.19 2.06 -2.18
C PHE A 130 -0.35 2.48 -0.71
N PHE A 131 0.61 3.22 -0.15
CA PHE A 131 0.65 3.50 1.28
C PHE A 131 1.44 4.76 1.61
N THR A 132 1.32 5.23 2.86
CA THR A 132 2.22 6.22 3.44
C THR A 132 3.07 5.57 4.54
N TYR A 133 4.32 6.01 4.69
CA TYR A 133 5.25 5.49 5.70
C TYR A 133 6.21 6.56 6.20
N THR A 134 6.37 6.66 7.51
CA THR A 134 7.19 7.71 8.16
C THR A 134 8.62 7.28 8.44
N GLY A 135 8.88 5.99 8.57
CA GLY A 135 10.12 5.48 9.15
C GLY A 135 10.05 5.39 10.67
N TRP A 136 10.57 6.35 11.39
CA TRP A 136 10.50 6.42 12.84
C TRP A 136 10.07 7.83 13.31
N PRO A 137 9.07 7.96 14.21
CA PRO A 137 8.21 6.91 14.73
C PRO A 137 7.45 6.23 13.59
N TRP A 138 7.05 4.96 13.74
CA TRP A 138 6.40 4.22 12.68
C TRP A 138 4.89 4.52 12.65
N ASP A 139 4.52 5.40 11.73
CA ASP A 139 3.14 5.63 11.31
C ASP A 139 3.02 5.21 9.84
N GLU A 140 1.90 4.54 9.48
CA GLU A 140 1.66 3.95 8.16
C GLU A 140 0.15 3.89 7.89
N ILE A 141 -0.26 4.09 6.65
CA ILE A 141 -1.65 3.91 6.20
C ILE A 141 -1.62 3.17 4.89
N ASP A 142 -2.31 2.01 4.81
CA ASP A 142 -2.13 1.03 3.76
C ASP A 142 -3.38 0.80 2.93
N ILE A 143 -3.15 0.56 1.63
CA ILE A 143 -4.00 -0.12 0.67
C ILE A 143 -3.18 -1.27 0.09
N GLU A 144 -3.52 -2.52 0.43
CA GLU A 144 -2.73 -3.70 0.07
C GLU A 144 -3.59 -4.72 -0.67
N PHE A 145 -3.05 -5.22 -1.78
CA PHE A 145 -3.60 -6.34 -2.51
C PHE A 145 -2.77 -7.58 -2.23
N LEU A 146 -3.43 -8.59 -1.67
CA LEU A 146 -2.87 -9.92 -1.50
C LEU A 146 -3.17 -10.71 -2.78
N GLY A 147 -2.14 -11.06 -3.52
CA GLY A 147 -2.27 -11.58 -4.88
C GLY A 147 -2.87 -12.98 -4.98
N ASP A 148 -3.18 -13.65 -3.87
CA ASP A 148 -3.93 -14.90 -3.83
C ASP A 148 -5.44 -14.69 -4.11
N ASP A 149 -5.99 -13.51 -3.78
CA ASP A 149 -7.37 -13.14 -4.08
C ASP A 149 -7.52 -11.62 -4.32
N THR A 150 -7.34 -11.21 -5.56
CA THR A 150 -7.43 -9.81 -6.01
C THR A 150 -8.86 -9.30 -6.16
N THR A 151 -9.88 -10.08 -5.76
CA THR A 151 -11.27 -9.60 -5.59
C THR A 151 -11.48 -8.89 -4.25
N LYS A 152 -10.43 -8.79 -3.44
CA LYS A 152 -10.39 -8.14 -2.14
C LYS A 152 -9.24 -7.13 -2.07
N VAL A 153 -9.40 -6.14 -1.21
CA VAL A 153 -8.34 -5.22 -0.78
C VAL A 153 -8.26 -5.22 0.74
N GLN A 154 -7.06 -5.20 1.30
CA GLN A 154 -6.83 -5.01 2.72
C GLN A 154 -6.46 -3.56 2.97
N PHE A 155 -7.16 -2.92 3.90
CA PHE A 155 -6.78 -1.64 4.49
C PHE A 155 -6.17 -1.89 5.86
N ASN A 156 -5.17 -1.11 6.21
CA ASN A 156 -4.51 -1.20 7.49
C ASN A 156 -3.92 0.16 7.88
N TYR A 157 -3.50 0.31 9.13
CA TYR A 157 -2.68 1.43 9.55
C TYR A 157 -1.90 1.08 10.82
N TYR A 158 -0.78 1.79 11.02
CA TYR A 158 0.06 1.70 12.20
C TYR A 158 0.20 3.09 12.82
N THR A 159 0.17 3.16 14.15
CA THR A 159 0.40 4.39 14.90
C THR A 159 1.47 4.14 15.96
N ASN A 160 2.60 4.81 15.85
CA ASN A 160 3.78 4.58 16.70
C ASN A 160 4.18 3.08 16.76
N GLY A 161 4.09 2.37 15.61
CA GLY A 161 4.41 0.95 15.48
C GLY A 161 3.34 -0.02 16.00
N VAL A 162 2.20 0.47 16.45
CA VAL A 162 1.07 -0.36 16.88
C VAL A 162 0.14 -0.58 15.70
N GLY A 163 0.04 -1.82 15.21
CA GLY A 163 -0.88 -2.29 14.17
C GLY A 163 -2.08 -3.05 14.74
N GLY A 164 -2.62 -4.00 13.95
CA GLY A 164 -3.81 -4.78 14.32
C GLY A 164 -5.11 -4.07 13.94
N HIS A 165 -5.05 -3.29 12.85
CA HIS A 165 -6.17 -2.51 12.34
C HIS A 165 -6.63 -2.99 10.94
N GLU A 166 -6.30 -4.23 10.59
CA GLU A 166 -6.60 -4.80 9.27
C GLU A 166 -8.10 -4.89 9.04
N TYR A 167 -8.53 -4.39 7.88
CA TYR A 167 -9.89 -4.51 7.40
C TYR A 167 -9.89 -4.99 5.94
N VAL A 168 -10.57 -6.10 5.64
CA VAL A 168 -10.68 -6.65 4.30
C VAL A 168 -12.00 -6.21 3.68
N HIS A 169 -11.91 -5.54 2.52
CA HIS A 169 -13.06 -5.12 1.71
C HIS A 169 -13.18 -5.98 0.44
N TYR A 170 -14.41 -6.44 0.14
CA TYR A 170 -14.74 -7.16 -1.09
C TYR A 170 -15.12 -6.16 -2.18
N LEU A 171 -14.40 -6.20 -3.30
CA LEU A 171 -14.49 -5.18 -4.34
C LEU A 171 -15.72 -5.34 -5.26
N GLY A 172 -16.16 -6.59 -5.51
CA GLY A 172 -17.17 -6.88 -6.53
C GLY A 172 -16.60 -6.98 -7.95
N PHE A 173 -15.28 -6.82 -8.11
CA PHE A 173 -14.50 -7.00 -9.34
C PHE A 173 -13.11 -7.58 -8.99
N ASP A 174 -12.33 -7.96 -10.00
CA ASP A 174 -10.95 -8.41 -9.84
C ASP A 174 -9.99 -7.24 -10.14
N ALA A 175 -9.30 -6.73 -9.12
CA ALA A 175 -8.39 -5.59 -9.22
C ALA A 175 -7.15 -5.85 -10.10
N SER A 176 -6.91 -7.10 -10.51
CA SER A 176 -5.83 -7.46 -11.42
C SER A 176 -6.21 -7.34 -12.91
N GLU A 177 -7.49 -7.14 -13.23
CA GLU A 177 -7.96 -7.11 -14.61
C GLU A 177 -7.93 -5.71 -15.21
N ASP A 178 -8.24 -4.66 -14.42
CA ASP A 178 -8.27 -3.28 -14.91
C ASP A 178 -7.78 -2.28 -13.86
N PHE A 179 -7.61 -1.02 -14.28
CA PHE A 179 -7.28 0.08 -13.41
C PHE A 179 -8.53 0.58 -12.67
N HIS A 180 -8.39 0.73 -11.36
CA HIS A 180 -9.39 1.32 -10.50
C HIS A 180 -8.76 2.41 -9.64
N GLU A 181 -9.58 3.34 -9.17
CA GLU A 181 -9.15 4.38 -8.22
C GLU A 181 -9.32 3.88 -6.79
N TYR A 182 -8.22 3.92 -6.04
CA TYR A 182 -8.19 3.65 -4.60
C TYR A 182 -7.66 4.87 -3.87
N GLY A 183 -8.18 5.14 -2.68
CA GLY A 183 -7.70 6.28 -1.91
C GLY A 183 -8.06 6.19 -0.44
N PHE A 184 -7.47 7.12 0.33
CA PHE A 184 -7.85 7.35 1.72
C PHE A 184 -7.82 8.84 2.05
N ASP A 185 -8.81 9.28 2.81
CA ASP A 185 -8.87 10.62 3.40
C ASP A 185 -8.39 10.52 4.85
N TRP A 186 -7.20 11.02 5.08
CA TRP A 186 -6.56 11.04 6.38
C TRP A 186 -6.75 12.38 7.06
N GLN A 187 -7.49 12.37 8.18
CA GLN A 187 -7.78 13.52 9.02
C GLN A 187 -7.22 13.28 10.43
N PRO A 188 -7.08 14.31 11.28
CA PRO A 188 -6.56 14.14 12.65
C PRO A 188 -7.32 13.13 13.51
N ASP A 189 -8.60 12.88 13.25
CA ASP A 189 -9.49 12.05 14.04
C ASP A 189 -10.04 10.83 13.28
N SER A 190 -9.70 10.66 11.99
CA SER A 190 -10.22 9.58 11.18
C SER A 190 -9.38 9.29 9.93
N ILE A 191 -9.52 8.05 9.43
CA ILE A 191 -9.10 7.67 8.09
C ILE A 191 -10.32 7.06 7.40
N THR A 192 -10.67 7.56 6.22
CA THR A 192 -11.75 7.00 5.40
C THR A 192 -11.17 6.46 4.11
N TRP A 193 -11.35 5.17 3.82
CA TRP A 193 -10.90 4.56 2.57
C TRP A 193 -11.99 4.55 1.51
N TYR A 194 -11.56 4.70 0.25
CA TYR A 194 -12.41 4.82 -0.93
C TYR A 194 -11.99 3.82 -2.00
N VAL A 195 -12.98 3.33 -2.73
CA VAL A 195 -12.82 2.53 -3.96
C VAL A 195 -13.73 3.14 -5.02
N ASP A 196 -13.17 3.54 -6.16
CA ASP A 196 -13.87 4.22 -7.25
C ASP A 196 -14.75 5.38 -6.74
N GLY A 197 -14.17 6.19 -5.86
CA GLY A 197 -14.79 7.34 -5.24
C GLY A 197 -15.81 7.04 -4.13
N LYS A 198 -16.18 5.79 -3.90
CA LYS A 198 -17.12 5.41 -2.83
C LYS A 198 -16.37 5.15 -1.53
N ALA A 199 -16.81 5.76 -0.42
CA ALA A 199 -16.32 5.43 0.90
C ALA A 199 -16.74 3.99 1.28
N VAL A 200 -15.75 3.17 1.67
CA VAL A 200 -15.95 1.74 1.95
C VAL A 200 -15.58 1.33 3.37
N TYR A 201 -14.68 2.07 4.01
CA TYR A 201 -14.29 1.83 5.40
C TYR A 201 -13.87 3.14 6.08
N GLN A 202 -14.08 3.25 7.39
CA GLN A 202 -13.60 4.37 8.20
C GLN A 202 -13.08 3.89 9.55
N ALA A 203 -11.87 4.32 9.91
CA ALA A 203 -11.29 4.20 11.24
C ALA A 203 -11.33 5.53 12.00
N ARG A 204 -11.50 5.47 13.34
CA ARG A 204 -11.57 6.64 14.22
C ARG A 204 -10.78 6.48 15.53
N GLN A 205 -9.95 5.46 15.64
CA GLN A 205 -9.17 5.19 16.83
C GLN A 205 -7.69 5.07 16.46
N ASN A 206 -6.81 5.55 17.33
CA ASN A 206 -5.36 5.46 17.14
C ASN A 206 -4.89 5.97 15.78
N ILE A 207 -5.39 7.11 15.34
CA ILE A 207 -5.08 7.65 14.00
C ILE A 207 -3.61 8.12 13.96
N PRO A 208 -2.84 7.76 12.90
CA PRO A 208 -1.49 8.27 12.66
C PRO A 208 -1.46 9.80 12.60
N SER A 209 -0.32 10.40 12.97
CA SER A 209 -0.20 11.86 13.02
C SER A 209 1.10 12.41 12.43
N HIS A 210 2.06 11.56 12.07
CA HIS A 210 3.35 11.99 11.55
C HIS A 210 3.37 11.96 10.02
N PRO A 211 3.86 13.02 9.35
CA PRO A 211 3.98 13.05 7.89
C PRO A 211 4.83 11.91 7.37
N GLY A 212 4.37 11.24 6.31
CA GLY A 212 5.03 10.10 5.68
C GLY A 212 5.32 10.31 4.20
N GLN A 213 6.21 9.48 3.63
CA GLN A 213 6.41 9.38 2.20
C GLN A 213 5.24 8.62 1.58
N ILE A 214 4.83 9.01 0.38
CA ILE A 214 3.92 8.21 -0.46
C ILE A 214 4.75 7.11 -1.12
N MET A 215 4.29 5.86 -1.00
CA MET A 215 5.04 4.70 -1.44
C MET A 215 4.13 3.70 -2.16
N MET A 216 4.73 2.99 -3.12
CA MET A 216 4.17 1.84 -3.81
C MET A 216 5.21 0.75 -3.85
N ASN A 217 4.80 -0.49 -3.68
CA ASN A 217 5.73 -1.60 -3.81
C ASN A 217 5.07 -2.86 -4.39
N ILE A 218 5.92 -3.79 -4.81
CA ILE A 218 5.60 -5.19 -5.10
C ILE A 218 6.67 -6.08 -4.51
N TRP A 219 6.26 -7.10 -3.78
CA TRP A 219 7.17 -8.02 -3.09
C TRP A 219 6.50 -9.36 -2.80
N ASN A 220 7.29 -10.39 -2.52
CA ASN A 220 6.79 -11.69 -2.09
C ASN A 220 7.01 -11.91 -0.60
N VAL A 221 6.08 -12.63 0.01
CA VAL A 221 6.16 -12.99 1.43
C VAL A 221 7.16 -14.13 1.67
N ALA A 222 7.75 -14.13 2.87
CA ALA A 222 8.43 -15.31 3.38
C ALA A 222 7.42 -16.42 3.73
N ASP A 223 7.85 -17.69 3.69
CA ASP A 223 6.99 -18.85 3.97
C ASP A 223 6.31 -18.78 5.35
N THR A 224 6.93 -18.11 6.31
CA THR A 224 6.35 -17.87 7.65
C THR A 224 5.08 -17.03 7.63
N ASN A 225 4.83 -16.30 6.56
CA ASN A 225 3.69 -15.40 6.36
C ASN A 225 2.66 -15.93 5.35
N ALA A 226 2.80 -17.19 4.91
CA ALA A 226 1.90 -17.82 3.93
C ALA A 226 0.43 -17.88 4.38
N ASN A 227 0.17 -17.89 5.70
CA ASN A 227 -1.19 -17.87 6.24
C ASN A 227 -1.92 -16.53 6.01
N TRP A 228 -1.16 -15.45 5.79
CA TRP A 228 -1.71 -14.12 5.53
C TRP A 228 -1.97 -13.87 4.05
N ALA A 229 -0.96 -14.11 3.20
CA ALA A 229 -0.98 -13.70 1.80
C ALA A 229 -0.96 -14.88 0.80
N GLY A 230 -1.22 -16.09 1.28
CA GLY A 230 -1.05 -17.31 0.49
C GLY A 230 0.41 -17.77 0.42
N LYS A 231 0.61 -19.03 0.03
CA LYS A 231 1.95 -19.55 -0.22
C LYS A 231 2.46 -18.98 -1.54
N PHE A 232 3.67 -18.41 -1.50
CA PHE A 232 4.26 -17.82 -2.71
C PHE A 232 4.45 -18.86 -3.83
N ASP A 233 3.90 -18.56 -5.00
CA ASP A 233 4.03 -19.37 -6.22
C ASP A 233 4.98 -18.70 -7.21
N GLU A 234 6.25 -19.12 -7.20
CA GLU A 234 7.27 -18.59 -8.11
C GLU A 234 7.04 -18.92 -9.60
N SER A 235 6.14 -19.84 -9.92
CA SER A 235 5.82 -20.18 -11.31
C SER A 235 5.04 -19.04 -12.02
N GLY A 236 4.40 -18.16 -11.24
CA GLY A 236 3.72 -16.97 -11.74
C GLY A 236 4.62 -15.80 -12.11
N LEU A 237 5.96 -15.92 -11.93
CA LEU A 237 6.88 -14.84 -12.25
C LEU A 237 7.27 -14.79 -13.75
N PRO A 238 7.47 -13.59 -14.33
CA PRO A 238 7.34 -12.27 -13.67
C PRO A 238 5.89 -11.87 -13.46
N VAL A 239 5.61 -11.17 -12.35
CA VAL A 239 4.31 -10.61 -12.04
C VAL A 239 4.43 -9.09 -11.82
N HIS A 240 3.36 -8.35 -12.10
CA HIS A 240 3.38 -6.90 -12.19
C HIS A 240 2.22 -6.27 -11.46
N ALA A 241 2.49 -5.15 -10.78
CA ALA A 241 1.50 -4.15 -10.41
C ALA A 241 1.72 -2.90 -11.28
N GLN A 242 0.64 -2.22 -11.65
CA GLN A 242 0.69 -1.10 -12.58
C GLN A 242 -0.02 0.12 -12.01
N TYR A 243 0.50 1.32 -12.32
CA TYR A 243 0.02 2.58 -11.78
C TYR A 243 -0.01 3.63 -12.91
N GLN A 244 -1.13 4.36 -13.05
CA GLN A 244 -1.26 5.44 -14.05
C GLN A 244 -0.93 6.80 -13.45
N TRP A 245 -1.37 7.06 -12.23
CA TRP A 245 -1.14 8.31 -11.53
C TRP A 245 -1.27 8.16 -10.01
N ILE A 246 -0.73 9.15 -9.28
CA ILE A 246 -0.87 9.35 -7.83
C ILE A 246 -1.48 10.73 -7.62
N GLY A 247 -2.46 10.82 -6.71
CA GLY A 247 -3.08 12.07 -6.27
C GLY A 247 -2.80 12.38 -4.80
N TYR A 248 -2.72 13.67 -4.49
CA TYR A 248 -2.71 14.19 -3.13
C TYR A 248 -3.34 15.57 -3.07
N HIS A 249 -4.30 15.74 -2.17
CA HIS A 249 -4.91 17.02 -1.83
C HIS A 249 -4.76 17.28 -0.34
N SER A 250 -4.08 18.38 0.05
CA SER A 250 -3.85 18.73 1.45
C SER A 250 -5.14 19.13 2.16
N ALA A 251 -5.32 18.64 3.39
CA ALA A 251 -6.44 19.08 4.23
C ALA A 251 -6.34 20.56 4.65
N GLU A 252 -5.14 21.15 4.63
CA GLU A 252 -4.92 22.54 5.05
C GLU A 252 -5.34 23.59 3.99
N GLU A 253 -5.34 23.22 2.70
CA GLU A 253 -5.74 24.13 1.62
C GLU A 253 -7.26 24.40 1.60
N GLY A 254 -8.09 23.53 2.19
CA GLY A 254 -9.54 23.71 2.31
C GLY A 254 -9.99 24.60 3.49
N ALA A 255 -9.09 25.07 4.35
CA ALA A 255 -9.41 25.81 5.57
C ALA A 255 -9.36 27.35 5.41
N ILE A 256 -9.07 27.88 4.22
CA ILE A 256 -8.82 29.33 4.03
C ILE A 256 -10.08 30.12 3.63
N ASP A 257 -11.21 29.45 3.38
CA ASP A 257 -12.50 30.14 3.09
C ASP A 257 -13.55 29.85 4.17
N LYS A 258 -13.42 30.51 5.33
CA LYS A 258 -14.54 30.80 6.24
C LYS A 258 -14.36 32.16 6.93
#